data_6ecfdb127e971b4caa2bbbc876c66d5b
#
_entry.id   6ecfdb127e971b4caa2bbbc876c66d5b
#
_cell.length_a   1.000
_cell.length_b   1.000
_cell.length_c   1.000
_cell.angle_alpha   90.00
_cell.angle_beta   90.00
_cell.angle_gamma   90.00
#
_symmetry.space_group_name_H-M   'P 1'
#
loop_
_entity.id
_entity.type
_entity.pdbx_description
1 polymer ?
#
loop_
_entity_poly.entity_id
_entity_poly.type
_entity_poly.pdbx_seq_one_letter_code
_entity_poly.pdbx_strand_id
1 'polypeptide(L)'
;LHTAYRRQRQMCIRDSYWQASGESLKTSVRTRTRLEQLTGEGHYTGGTVAFGYKRVRLGRVNKKNQEVCDLVIDEAEAEIVRLIFHKYVYEGYGAQKLSHYLYEQGVVGRNNKNIPNTSIVRMIKNKGYTGYLINGAVETECPQLRIIEPELFEQAQELRQARTCERGGTSLGTSSKALLTGLVYCAHCGNRLSLTSSGRTHTYADGHTVKEVRPRYSCFYKIRHPGDCDGQSGYGVSKLDSICLLYTSPSPRDRQKS
;
A
#
# COMPACT_ATOMS: atom_id res chain seq x y z
N LEU A 1 27.50 29.46 45.83
CA LEU A 1 27.53 30.32 44.64
C LEU A 1 27.46 29.51 43.33
N HIS A 2 28.10 28.37 43.20
CA HIS A 2 28.09 27.56 41.97
C HIS A 2 26.73 26.92 41.61
N THR A 3 25.88 26.59 42.56
CA THR A 3 24.56 25.96 42.33
C THR A 3 23.52 26.93 41.80
N ALA A 4 23.50 28.18 42.22
CA ALA A 4 22.61 29.21 41.74
C ALA A 4 22.89 29.58 40.28
N TYR A 5 24.14 29.76 39.93
CA TYR A 5 24.58 30.04 38.55
C TYR A 5 24.27 28.90 37.58
N ARG A 6 24.41 27.66 38.03
CA ARG A 6 24.05 26.44 37.22
C ARG A 6 22.54 26.34 36.95
N ARG A 7 21.70 26.67 37.94
CA ARG A 7 20.25 26.73 37.78
C ARG A 7 19.82 27.83 36.80
N GLN A 8 20.40 29.00 36.92
CA GLN A 8 20.11 30.12 36.04
C GLN A 8 20.50 29.82 34.59
N ARG A 9 21.64 29.18 34.37
CA ARG A 9 22.06 28.73 33.03
C ARG A 9 21.13 27.65 32.44
N GLN A 10 20.64 26.72 33.24
CA GLN A 10 19.67 25.74 32.81
C GLN A 10 18.30 26.35 32.47
N MET A 11 17.88 27.39 33.22
CA MET A 11 16.65 28.12 32.89
C MET A 11 16.80 28.88 31.56
N CYS A 12 17.88 29.59 31.32
CA CYS A 12 18.15 30.29 30.07
C CYS A 12 18.18 29.34 28.86
N ILE A 13 18.79 28.16 28.98
CA ILE A 13 18.81 27.15 27.94
C ILE A 13 17.38 26.65 27.65
N ARG A 14 16.60 26.40 28.68
CA ARG A 14 15.21 25.93 28.55
C ARG A 14 14.32 26.99 27.90
N ASP A 15 14.46 28.24 28.24
CA ASP A 15 13.72 29.35 27.65
C ASP A 15 14.10 29.56 26.17
N SER A 16 15.38 29.44 25.82
CA SER A 16 15.83 29.47 24.43
C SER A 16 15.28 28.33 23.61
N TYR A 17 15.19 27.12 24.16
CA TYR A 17 14.55 25.96 23.53
C TYR A 17 13.04 26.18 23.31
N TRP A 18 12.36 26.77 24.30
CA TRP A 18 10.93 27.10 24.22
C TRP A 18 10.64 28.12 23.12
N GLN A 19 11.44 29.17 23.05
CA GLN A 19 11.34 30.19 22.00
C GLN A 19 11.59 29.62 20.61
N ALA A 20 12.68 28.86 20.43
CA ALA A 20 13.00 28.22 19.16
C ALA A 20 11.91 27.24 18.70
N SER A 21 11.35 26.45 19.63
CA SER A 21 10.24 25.56 19.35
C SER A 21 8.98 26.33 18.93
N GLY A 22 8.66 27.42 19.63
CA GLY A 22 7.55 28.30 19.31
C GLY A 22 7.67 28.96 17.94
N GLU A 23 8.87 29.42 17.57
CA GLU A 23 9.12 29.99 16.24
C GLU A 23 9.02 28.95 15.12
N SER A 24 9.53 27.74 15.36
CA SER A 24 9.39 26.63 14.42
C SER A 24 7.93 26.29 14.16
N LEU A 25 7.10 26.20 15.21
CA LEU A 25 5.66 25.98 15.09
C LEU A 25 4.96 27.10 14.32
N LYS A 26 5.26 28.38 14.65
CA LYS A 26 4.69 29.53 13.92
C LYS A 26 5.05 29.50 12.44
N THR A 27 6.30 29.17 12.11
CA THR A 27 6.76 29.06 10.73
C THR A 27 6.06 27.91 9.99
N SER A 28 5.89 26.78 10.65
CA SER A 28 5.16 25.62 10.11
C SER A 28 3.70 25.99 9.80
N VAL A 29 3.00 26.66 10.73
CA VAL A 29 1.61 27.11 10.54
C VAL A 29 1.51 28.09 9.37
N ARG A 30 2.37 29.11 9.34
CA ARG A 30 2.39 30.10 8.23
C ARG A 30 2.61 29.44 6.87
N THR A 31 3.53 28.47 6.80
CA THR A 31 3.81 27.76 5.56
C THR A 31 2.61 26.93 5.13
N ARG A 32 1.98 26.19 6.07
CA ARG A 32 0.78 25.41 5.78
C ARG A 32 -0.36 26.29 5.29
N THR A 33 -0.69 27.36 6.01
CA THR A 33 -1.77 28.30 5.63
C THR A 33 -1.52 28.88 4.23
N ARG A 34 -0.25 29.24 3.92
CA ARG A 34 0.07 29.77 2.59
C ARG A 34 -0.10 28.72 1.48
N LEU A 35 0.30 27.46 1.74
CA LEU A 35 0.10 26.37 0.78
C LEU A 35 -1.38 26.07 0.58
N GLU A 36 -2.18 26.08 1.64
CA GLU A 36 -3.62 25.91 1.59
C GLU A 36 -4.30 27.03 0.77
N GLN A 37 -3.90 28.28 0.95
CA GLN A 37 -4.37 29.42 0.15
C GLN A 37 -4.05 29.24 -1.34
N LEU A 38 -2.79 28.88 -1.68
CA LEU A 38 -2.37 28.65 -3.06
C LEU A 38 -3.17 27.51 -3.69
N THR A 39 -3.44 26.45 -2.93
CA THR A 39 -4.29 25.35 -3.41
C THR A 39 -5.72 25.85 -3.65
N GLY A 40 -6.29 26.66 -2.75
CA GLY A 40 -7.59 27.29 -2.91
C GLY A 40 -7.68 28.20 -4.14
N GLU A 41 -6.58 28.84 -4.52
CA GLU A 41 -6.44 29.63 -5.76
C GLU A 41 -6.25 28.75 -7.03
N GLY A 42 -6.23 27.41 -6.89
CA GLY A 42 -6.01 26.47 -7.99
C GLY A 42 -4.55 26.35 -8.44
N HIS A 43 -3.62 26.78 -7.63
CA HIS A 43 -2.21 26.77 -7.97
C HIS A 43 -1.48 25.53 -7.43
N TYR A 44 -0.57 24.99 -8.24
CA TYR A 44 0.29 23.91 -7.79
C TYR A 44 1.28 24.39 -6.71
N THR A 45 1.31 23.68 -5.58
CA THR A 45 2.08 24.06 -4.39
C THR A 45 3.46 23.39 -4.31
N GLY A 46 3.83 22.60 -5.30
CA GLY A 46 5.11 21.89 -5.33
C GLY A 46 5.00 20.43 -4.91
N GLY A 47 6.14 19.78 -4.72
CA GLY A 47 6.23 18.37 -4.31
C GLY A 47 6.49 17.42 -5.48
N THR A 48 6.27 16.12 -5.23
CA THR A 48 6.44 15.07 -6.25
C THR A 48 5.23 15.05 -7.16
N VAL A 49 5.46 15.22 -8.46
CA VAL A 49 4.39 15.17 -9.46
C VAL A 49 3.91 13.74 -9.66
N ALA A 50 2.60 13.55 -9.56
CA ALA A 50 1.98 12.25 -9.84
C ALA A 50 2.21 11.85 -11.30
N PHE A 51 2.23 10.55 -11.56
CA PHE A 51 2.31 10.01 -12.92
C PHE A 51 1.09 10.46 -13.73
N GLY A 52 1.25 10.84 -14.99
CA GLY A 52 0.20 11.47 -15.81
C GLY A 52 0.27 12.99 -15.86
N TYR A 53 1.14 13.63 -15.07
CA TYR A 53 1.31 15.07 -15.07
C TYR A 53 2.78 15.46 -15.21
N LYS A 54 3.01 16.64 -15.77
CA LYS A 54 4.33 17.29 -15.85
C LYS A 54 4.28 18.71 -15.31
N ARG A 55 5.43 19.20 -14.87
CA ARG A 55 5.60 20.60 -14.45
C ARG A 55 6.02 21.43 -15.64
N VAL A 56 5.32 22.52 -15.84
CA VAL A 56 5.62 23.50 -16.89
C VAL A 56 5.68 24.89 -16.27
N ARG A 57 6.58 25.73 -16.77
CA ARG A 57 6.66 27.13 -16.40
C ARG A 57 5.77 27.91 -17.35
N LEU A 58 4.71 28.50 -16.81
CA LEU A 58 3.71 29.26 -17.56
C LEU A 58 3.85 30.78 -17.34
N GLY A 59 5.03 31.24 -16.92
CA GLY A 59 5.32 32.66 -16.68
C GLY A 59 4.77 33.21 -15.37
N ARG A 60 4.17 32.40 -14.51
CA ARG A 60 3.74 32.83 -13.17
C ARG A 60 4.96 33.04 -12.28
N VAL A 61 5.06 34.20 -11.64
CA VAL A 61 6.15 34.54 -10.75
C VAL A 61 5.67 34.63 -9.29
N ASN A 62 6.54 34.25 -8.37
CA ASN A 62 6.29 34.42 -6.94
C ASN A 62 6.63 35.86 -6.49
N LYS A 63 6.40 36.16 -5.19
CA LYS A 63 6.73 37.47 -4.59
C LYS A 63 8.22 37.85 -4.67
N LYS A 64 9.10 36.88 -4.93
CA LYS A 64 10.54 37.07 -5.09
C LYS A 64 10.96 37.19 -6.56
N ASN A 65 10.01 37.37 -7.46
CA ASN A 65 10.21 37.45 -8.91
C ASN A 65 10.85 36.17 -9.51
N GLN A 66 10.60 35.01 -8.89
CA GLN A 66 11.06 33.72 -9.40
C GLN A 66 9.90 33.01 -10.08
N GLU A 67 10.15 32.45 -11.24
CA GLU A 67 9.17 31.71 -12.01
C GLU A 67 8.75 30.42 -11.32
N VAL A 68 7.46 30.20 -11.20
CA VAL A 68 6.85 29.05 -10.51
C VAL A 68 6.28 28.09 -11.56
N CYS A 69 6.41 26.79 -11.29
CA CYS A 69 5.85 25.77 -12.14
C CYS A 69 4.37 25.52 -11.82
N ASP A 70 3.59 25.27 -12.85
CA ASP A 70 2.24 24.76 -12.74
C ASP A 70 2.14 23.33 -13.31
N LEU A 71 1.07 22.60 -12.97
CA LEU A 71 0.82 21.26 -13.46
C LEU A 71 0.10 21.29 -14.80
N VAL A 72 0.52 20.42 -15.70
CA VAL A 72 -0.14 20.16 -16.98
C VAL A 72 -0.21 18.64 -17.18
N ILE A 73 -1.24 18.16 -17.86
CA ILE A 73 -1.37 16.74 -18.22
C ILE A 73 -0.24 16.38 -19.20
N ASP A 74 0.39 15.25 -18.95
CA ASP A 74 1.26 14.57 -19.90
C ASP A 74 0.46 13.47 -20.58
N GLU A 75 0.07 13.68 -21.83
CA GLU A 75 -0.89 12.80 -22.51
C GLU A 75 -0.38 11.36 -22.64
N ALA A 76 0.91 11.18 -22.87
CA ALA A 76 1.51 9.84 -22.95
C ALA A 76 1.40 9.06 -21.62
N GLU A 77 1.68 9.73 -20.49
CA GLU A 77 1.49 9.12 -19.18
C GLU A 77 0.01 9.00 -18.80
N ALA A 78 -0.83 9.96 -19.22
CA ALA A 78 -2.26 9.98 -18.93
C ALA A 78 -3.01 8.81 -19.60
N GLU A 79 -2.64 8.44 -20.82
CA GLU A 79 -3.18 7.25 -21.49
C GLU A 79 -2.91 5.98 -20.69
N ILE A 80 -1.71 5.84 -20.12
CA ILE A 80 -1.36 4.70 -19.27
C ILE A 80 -2.23 4.70 -18.00
N VAL A 81 -2.47 5.88 -17.41
CA VAL A 81 -3.34 5.98 -16.22
C VAL A 81 -4.78 5.57 -16.59
N ARG A 82 -5.33 6.04 -17.70
CA ARG A 82 -6.66 5.63 -18.20
C ARG A 82 -6.74 4.11 -18.41
N LEU A 83 -5.73 3.52 -19.04
CA LEU A 83 -5.63 2.08 -19.24
C LEU A 83 -5.62 1.30 -17.92
N ILE A 84 -4.87 1.77 -16.92
CA ILE A 84 -4.82 1.15 -15.59
C ILE A 84 -6.20 1.15 -14.93
N PHE A 85 -6.90 2.29 -14.94
CA PHE A 85 -8.23 2.38 -14.34
C PHE A 85 -9.26 1.52 -15.09
N HIS A 86 -9.24 1.53 -16.42
CA HIS A 86 -10.13 0.72 -17.25
C HIS A 86 -9.96 -0.79 -16.95
N LYS A 87 -8.73 -1.28 -16.96
CA LYS A 87 -8.45 -2.70 -16.67
C LYS A 87 -8.73 -3.08 -15.21
N TYR A 88 -8.55 -2.13 -14.29
CA TYR A 88 -8.84 -2.37 -12.88
C TYR A 88 -10.34 -2.54 -12.63
N VAL A 89 -11.18 -1.69 -13.23
CA VAL A 89 -12.63 -1.66 -13.04
C VAL A 89 -13.32 -2.71 -13.88
N TYR A 90 -13.11 -2.72 -15.20
CA TYR A 90 -13.89 -3.55 -16.12
C TYR A 90 -13.33 -4.95 -16.30
N GLU A 91 -12.03 -5.13 -16.27
CA GLU A 91 -11.41 -6.45 -16.45
C GLU A 91 -11.05 -7.12 -15.11
N GLY A 92 -11.25 -6.45 -13.98
CA GLY A 92 -11.02 -7.01 -12.66
C GLY A 92 -9.55 -7.26 -12.29
N TYR A 93 -8.60 -6.64 -12.99
CA TYR A 93 -7.18 -6.81 -12.71
C TYR A 93 -6.81 -6.26 -11.33
N GLY A 94 -6.05 -7.03 -10.55
CA GLY A 94 -5.40 -6.52 -9.34
C GLY A 94 -4.11 -5.75 -9.66
N ALA A 95 -3.62 -4.93 -8.73
CA ALA A 95 -2.43 -4.10 -8.96
C ALA A 95 -1.18 -4.90 -9.37
N GLN A 96 -1.01 -6.11 -8.84
CA GLN A 96 0.12 -6.97 -9.20
C GLN A 96 -0.01 -7.50 -10.64
N LYS A 97 -1.21 -7.93 -11.04
CA LYS A 97 -1.50 -8.41 -12.40
C LYS A 97 -1.35 -7.28 -13.41
N LEU A 98 -1.77 -6.04 -13.04
CA LEU A 98 -1.57 -4.84 -13.85
C LEU A 98 -0.09 -4.51 -14.06
N SER A 99 0.72 -4.60 -12.99
CA SER A 99 2.16 -4.37 -13.10
C SER A 99 2.82 -5.35 -14.06
N HIS A 100 2.42 -6.62 -14.01
CA HIS A 100 2.93 -7.65 -14.92
C HIS A 100 2.48 -7.41 -16.36
N TYR A 101 1.18 -7.11 -16.55
CA TYR A 101 0.62 -6.78 -17.85
C TYR A 101 1.35 -5.60 -18.53
N LEU A 102 1.56 -4.50 -17.77
CA LEU A 102 2.30 -3.34 -18.30
C LEU A 102 3.74 -3.67 -18.68
N TYR A 103 4.38 -4.54 -17.90
CA TYR A 103 5.72 -5.03 -18.22
C TYR A 103 5.75 -5.85 -19.51
N GLU A 104 4.80 -6.76 -19.71
CA GLU A 104 4.67 -7.58 -20.91
C GLU A 104 4.39 -6.74 -22.17
N GLN A 105 3.64 -5.64 -22.01
CA GLN A 105 3.39 -4.68 -23.09
C GLN A 105 4.55 -3.72 -23.36
N GLY A 106 5.67 -3.86 -22.62
CA GLY A 106 6.81 -2.96 -22.75
C GLY A 106 6.53 -1.52 -22.27
N VAL A 107 5.45 -1.30 -21.51
CA VAL A 107 5.12 0.01 -20.96
C VAL A 107 6.03 0.32 -19.78
N VAL A 108 6.87 1.32 -19.95
CA VAL A 108 7.80 1.78 -18.92
C VAL A 108 7.32 3.08 -18.29
N GLY A 109 7.60 3.22 -17.01
CA GLY A 109 7.37 4.47 -16.29
C GLY A 109 8.52 5.46 -16.46
N ARG A 110 8.52 6.50 -15.64
CA ARG A 110 9.61 7.48 -15.59
C ARG A 110 10.94 6.79 -15.37
N ASN A 111 12.00 7.31 -16.00
CA ASN A 111 13.37 6.76 -15.96
C ASN A 111 13.50 5.36 -16.56
N ASN A 112 12.69 5.00 -17.52
CA ASN A 112 12.72 3.69 -18.21
C ASN A 112 12.62 2.48 -17.24
N LYS A 113 11.95 2.65 -16.10
CA LYS A 113 11.75 1.58 -15.12
C LYS A 113 10.33 1.04 -15.19
N ASN A 114 10.18 -0.25 -14.89
CA ASN A 114 8.87 -0.87 -14.77
C ASN A 114 8.02 -0.17 -13.72
N ILE A 115 6.71 -0.11 -13.95
CA ILE A 115 5.76 0.46 -13.00
C ILE A 115 5.42 -0.59 -11.94
N PRO A 116 5.91 -0.44 -10.69
CA PRO A 116 5.66 -1.43 -9.65
C PRO A 116 4.20 -1.38 -9.16
N ASN A 117 3.72 -2.50 -8.62
CA ASN A 117 2.37 -2.61 -8.06
C ASN A 117 2.06 -1.54 -7.00
N THR A 118 3.05 -1.15 -6.19
CA THR A 118 2.91 -0.09 -5.19
C THR A 118 2.59 1.27 -5.80
N SER A 119 3.14 1.58 -6.98
CA SER A 119 2.83 2.80 -7.73
C SER A 119 1.41 2.74 -8.29
N ILE A 120 0.99 1.59 -8.84
CA ILE A 120 -0.38 1.39 -9.33
C ILE A 120 -1.40 1.57 -8.21
N VAL A 121 -1.15 1.01 -7.02
CA VAL A 121 -2.02 1.21 -5.85
C VAL A 121 -2.10 2.69 -5.46
N ARG A 122 -0.99 3.44 -5.55
CA ARG A 122 -0.98 4.89 -5.28
C ARG A 122 -1.77 5.66 -6.35
N MET A 123 -1.64 5.27 -7.63
CA MET A 123 -2.42 5.85 -8.72
C MET A 123 -3.92 5.66 -8.50
N ILE A 124 -4.36 4.42 -8.22
CA ILE A 124 -5.78 4.10 -7.97
C ILE A 124 -6.35 4.90 -6.78
N LYS A 125 -5.55 5.21 -5.76
CA LYS A 125 -5.96 5.99 -4.59
C LYS A 125 -5.98 7.50 -4.79
N ASN A 126 -5.35 7.99 -5.84
CA ASN A 126 -5.12 9.42 -6.01
C ASN A 126 -6.33 10.12 -6.62
N LYS A 127 -7.11 10.81 -5.80
CA LYS A 127 -8.25 11.63 -6.22
C LYS A 127 -7.85 12.77 -7.17
N GLY A 128 -6.57 13.18 -7.18
CA GLY A 128 -6.10 14.23 -8.10
C GLY A 128 -6.38 13.94 -9.58
N TYR A 129 -6.51 12.66 -9.97
CA TYR A 129 -6.85 12.30 -11.36
C TYR A 129 -8.26 12.68 -11.79
N THR A 130 -9.17 12.96 -10.86
CA THR A 130 -10.51 13.47 -11.16
C THR A 130 -10.54 14.99 -11.31
N GLY A 131 -9.37 15.64 -11.33
CA GLY A 131 -9.27 17.09 -11.53
C GLY A 131 -9.29 17.87 -10.22
N TYR A 132 -8.84 17.29 -9.11
CA TYR A 132 -8.70 17.99 -7.83
C TYR A 132 -7.24 18.23 -7.47
N LEU A 133 -6.95 19.46 -7.08
CA LEU A 133 -5.71 19.79 -6.35
C LEU A 133 -5.98 19.64 -4.86
N ILE A 134 -5.17 18.81 -4.20
CA ILE A 134 -5.36 18.46 -2.78
C ILE A 134 -4.12 18.84 -2.01
N ASN A 135 -4.30 19.62 -0.93
CA ASN A 135 -3.23 19.93 0.02
C ASN A 135 -3.81 19.97 1.45
N GLY A 136 -3.49 18.96 2.23
CA GLY A 136 -4.06 18.81 3.57
C GLY A 136 -5.58 18.65 3.54
N ALA A 137 -6.30 19.61 4.13
CA ALA A 137 -7.75 19.61 4.18
C ALA A 137 -8.40 20.40 3.01
N VAL A 138 -7.60 21.10 2.21
CA VAL A 138 -8.12 21.94 1.12
C VAL A 138 -8.11 21.14 -0.18
N GLU A 139 -9.27 21.05 -0.81
CA GLU A 139 -9.48 20.45 -2.12
C GLU A 139 -10.06 21.51 -3.07
N THR A 140 -9.45 21.70 -4.20
CA THR A 140 -9.89 22.67 -5.20
C THR A 140 -10.09 21.99 -6.53
N GLU A 141 -11.22 22.19 -7.14
CA GLU A 141 -11.55 21.64 -8.45
C GLU A 141 -10.79 22.38 -9.56
N CYS A 142 -10.07 21.64 -10.38
CA CYS A 142 -9.32 22.09 -11.52
C CYS A 142 -9.63 21.18 -12.72
N PRO A 143 -10.72 21.42 -13.46
CA PRO A 143 -11.18 20.56 -14.55
C PRO A 143 -10.14 20.32 -15.63
N GLN A 144 -9.25 21.29 -15.86
CA GLN A 144 -8.13 21.20 -16.81
C GLN A 144 -7.10 20.11 -16.46
N LEU A 145 -7.11 19.60 -15.22
CA LEU A 145 -6.22 18.53 -14.74
C LEU A 145 -6.91 17.17 -14.68
N ARG A 146 -8.14 17.06 -15.17
CA ARG A 146 -8.90 15.81 -15.15
C ARG A 146 -8.34 14.82 -16.17
N ILE A 147 -7.92 13.65 -15.70
CA ILE A 147 -7.48 12.52 -16.51
C ILE A 147 -8.55 11.42 -16.52
N ILE A 148 -9.22 11.23 -15.39
CA ILE A 148 -10.21 10.16 -15.14
C ILE A 148 -11.55 10.79 -14.77
N GLU A 149 -12.65 10.24 -15.30
CA GLU A 149 -13.98 10.65 -14.91
C GLU A 149 -14.27 10.26 -13.44
N PRO A 150 -14.99 11.11 -12.68
CA PRO A 150 -15.29 10.86 -11.28
C PRO A 150 -15.97 9.52 -11.03
N GLU A 151 -16.91 9.13 -11.90
CA GLU A 151 -17.66 7.87 -11.80
C GLU A 151 -16.75 6.65 -11.88
N LEU A 152 -15.80 6.65 -12.80
CA LEU A 152 -14.82 5.56 -12.94
C LEU A 152 -13.88 5.48 -11.73
N PHE A 153 -13.54 6.63 -11.16
CA PHE A 153 -12.75 6.69 -9.93
C PHE A 153 -13.51 6.11 -8.73
N GLU A 154 -14.79 6.45 -8.57
CA GLU A 154 -15.65 5.94 -7.50
C GLU A 154 -15.79 4.43 -7.59
N GLN A 155 -16.10 3.89 -8.76
CA GLN A 155 -16.14 2.44 -9.00
C GLN A 155 -14.81 1.76 -8.64
N ALA A 156 -13.68 2.38 -8.96
CA ALA A 156 -12.36 1.87 -8.58
C ALA A 156 -12.17 1.85 -7.06
N GLN A 157 -12.68 2.87 -6.32
CA GLN A 157 -12.61 2.89 -4.85
C GLN A 157 -13.51 1.83 -4.22
N GLU A 158 -14.73 1.63 -4.71
CA GLU A 158 -15.65 0.58 -4.25
C GLU A 158 -15.01 -0.81 -4.41
N LEU A 159 -14.50 -1.10 -5.60
CA LEU A 159 -13.78 -2.35 -5.85
C LEU A 159 -12.56 -2.52 -4.95
N ARG A 160 -11.84 -1.43 -4.68
CA ARG A 160 -10.70 -1.46 -3.76
C ARG A 160 -11.14 -1.76 -2.34
N GLN A 161 -12.23 -1.17 -1.87
CA GLN A 161 -12.80 -1.43 -0.54
C GLN A 161 -13.27 -2.87 -0.44
N ALA A 162 -14.02 -3.35 -1.42
CA ALA A 162 -14.50 -4.73 -1.48
C ALA A 162 -13.35 -5.76 -1.47
N ARG A 163 -12.22 -5.43 -2.09
CA ARG A 163 -11.01 -6.27 -2.11
C ARG A 163 -10.14 -6.13 -0.87
N THR A 164 -10.37 -5.09 -0.07
CA THR A 164 -9.64 -4.91 1.20
C THR A 164 -10.22 -5.89 2.20
N CYS A 165 -9.50 -6.95 2.48
CA CYS A 165 -9.87 -7.83 3.58
C CYS A 165 -9.76 -7.04 4.87
N GLU A 166 -10.84 -6.96 5.64
CA GLU A 166 -10.77 -6.55 7.03
C GLU A 166 -9.75 -7.42 7.77
N ARG A 167 -9.13 -6.88 8.83
CA ARG A 167 -8.21 -7.67 9.66
C ARG A 167 -8.95 -8.92 10.14
N GLY A 168 -8.65 -10.07 9.56
CA GLY A 168 -9.37 -11.34 9.80
C GLY A 168 -10.16 -11.85 8.59
N GLY A 169 -10.40 -11.06 7.54
CA GLY A 169 -11.05 -11.49 6.30
C GLY A 169 -10.24 -12.51 5.50
N THR A 170 -10.90 -13.48 4.84
CA THR A 170 -10.22 -14.49 4.01
C THR A 170 -9.72 -13.84 2.73
N SER A 171 -8.45 -13.91 2.44
CA SER A 171 -7.92 -13.57 1.13
C SER A 171 -8.41 -14.62 0.11
N LEU A 172 -9.49 -14.30 -0.58
CA LEU A 172 -10.06 -15.15 -1.62
C LEU A 172 -9.27 -15.00 -2.93
N GLY A 173 -8.10 -15.42 -3.04
CA GLY A 173 -7.38 -15.24 -4.30
C GLY A 173 -5.97 -15.78 -4.33
N THR A 174 -5.54 -16.38 -3.24
CA THR A 174 -4.26 -17.07 -3.22
C THR A 174 -4.44 -18.43 -3.88
N SER A 175 -3.86 -18.62 -5.05
CA SER A 175 -3.65 -19.95 -5.63
C SER A 175 -2.66 -20.69 -4.72
N SER A 176 -3.18 -21.21 -3.62
CA SER A 176 -2.42 -21.98 -2.65
C SER A 176 -2.52 -23.45 -3.02
N LYS A 177 -1.40 -24.15 -2.98
CA LYS A 177 -1.37 -25.63 -3.10
C LYS A 177 -1.96 -26.34 -1.88
N ALA A 178 -2.38 -25.61 -0.86
CA ALA A 178 -2.92 -26.12 0.39
C ALA A 178 -4.42 -25.81 0.47
N LEU A 179 -5.22 -26.86 0.65
CA LEU A 179 -6.68 -26.83 0.58
C LEU A 179 -7.32 -25.88 1.63
N LEU A 180 -6.81 -25.90 2.84
CA LEU A 180 -7.38 -25.19 3.98
C LEU A 180 -6.79 -23.80 4.20
N THR A 181 -6.10 -23.22 3.22
CA THR A 181 -5.52 -21.88 3.35
C THR A 181 -6.59 -20.83 3.63
N GLY A 182 -6.47 -20.14 4.76
CA GLY A 182 -7.42 -19.10 5.18
C GLY A 182 -8.68 -19.62 5.89
N LEU A 183 -8.87 -20.93 6.01
CA LEU A 183 -10.02 -21.55 6.68
C LEU A 183 -9.72 -22.08 8.07
N VAL A 184 -8.45 -22.26 8.42
CA VAL A 184 -8.02 -22.82 9.71
C VAL A 184 -7.62 -21.71 10.66
N TYR A 185 -8.06 -21.83 11.91
CA TYR A 185 -7.79 -20.86 12.98
C TYR A 185 -7.05 -21.50 14.11
N CYS A 186 -6.23 -20.72 14.81
CA CYS A 186 -5.55 -21.15 16.03
C CYS A 186 -6.57 -21.26 17.16
N ALA A 187 -6.69 -22.43 17.77
CA ALA A 187 -7.63 -22.66 18.88
C ALA A 187 -7.28 -21.82 20.14
N HIS A 188 -6.02 -21.39 20.28
CA HIS A 188 -5.59 -20.61 21.43
C HIS A 188 -5.87 -19.11 21.28
N CYS A 189 -5.46 -18.49 20.18
CA CYS A 189 -5.58 -17.03 19.98
C CYS A 189 -6.65 -16.60 18.98
N GLY A 190 -7.39 -17.53 18.37
CA GLY A 190 -8.43 -17.25 17.39
C GLY A 190 -7.91 -16.68 16.04
N ASN A 191 -6.62 -16.44 15.91
CA ASN A 191 -6.07 -15.92 14.66
C ASN A 191 -5.93 -17.03 13.60
N ARG A 192 -6.00 -16.63 12.34
CA ARG A 192 -5.85 -17.55 11.22
C ARG A 192 -4.46 -18.15 11.17
N LEU A 193 -4.41 -19.42 10.77
CA LEU A 193 -3.17 -20.06 10.41
C LEU A 193 -2.74 -19.62 9.01
N SER A 194 -1.49 -19.26 8.88
CA SER A 194 -0.86 -18.91 7.60
C SER A 194 -0.06 -20.10 7.08
N LEU A 195 -0.02 -20.22 5.75
CA LEU A 195 0.83 -21.19 5.10
C LEU A 195 2.29 -20.71 5.20
N THR A 196 3.10 -21.51 5.85
CA THR A 196 4.54 -21.31 5.97
C THR A 196 5.28 -22.51 5.39
N SER A 197 6.53 -22.34 5.03
CA SER A 197 7.38 -23.44 4.59
C SER A 197 8.53 -23.62 5.57
N SER A 198 8.72 -24.84 6.06
CA SER A 198 9.96 -25.24 6.71
C SER A 198 10.77 -26.08 5.74
N GLY A 199 12.07 -25.89 5.69
CA GLY A 199 12.93 -26.69 4.81
C GLY A 199 14.20 -27.09 5.50
N ARG A 200 14.68 -28.30 5.23
CA ARG A 200 16.05 -28.73 5.52
C ARG A 200 16.85 -28.70 4.24
N THR A 201 18.06 -28.17 4.33
CA THR A 201 19.02 -28.25 3.25
C THR A 201 19.89 -29.46 3.52
N HIS A 202 19.90 -30.42 2.62
CA HIS A 202 20.80 -31.56 2.65
C HIS A 202 21.93 -31.31 1.67
N THR A 203 23.16 -31.35 2.15
CA THR A 203 24.36 -31.30 1.32
C THR A 203 24.88 -32.74 1.18
N TYR A 204 24.97 -33.21 -0.06
CA TYR A 204 25.50 -34.53 -0.37
C TYR A 204 27.03 -34.49 -0.47
N ALA A 205 27.67 -35.65 -0.45
CA ALA A 205 29.13 -35.79 -0.50
C ALA A 205 29.77 -35.24 -1.80
N ASP A 206 28.97 -35.15 -2.85
CA ASP A 206 29.35 -34.57 -4.17
C ASP A 206 29.22 -33.03 -4.23
N GLY A 207 28.88 -32.40 -3.08
CA GLY A 207 28.74 -30.94 -2.96
C GLY A 207 27.40 -30.40 -3.45
N HIS A 208 26.52 -31.21 -4.01
CA HIS A 208 25.20 -30.76 -4.44
C HIS A 208 24.25 -30.62 -3.24
N THR A 209 23.46 -29.54 -3.20
CA THR A 209 22.53 -29.24 -2.11
C THR A 209 21.09 -29.35 -2.58
N VAL A 210 20.28 -30.12 -1.84
CA VAL A 210 18.84 -30.24 -2.06
C VAL A 210 18.10 -29.62 -0.90
N LYS A 211 17.19 -28.67 -1.17
CA LYS A 211 16.33 -28.07 -0.17
C LYS A 211 14.96 -28.78 -0.18
N GLU A 212 14.71 -29.58 0.85
CA GLU A 212 13.41 -30.17 1.07
C GLU A 212 12.46 -29.12 1.69
N VAL A 213 11.43 -28.73 0.97
CA VAL A 213 10.43 -27.74 1.45
C VAL A 213 9.19 -28.48 1.92
N ARG A 214 8.87 -28.34 3.21
CA ARG A 214 7.66 -28.92 3.82
C ARG A 214 6.68 -27.80 4.16
N PRO A 215 5.53 -27.69 3.47
CA PRO A 215 4.53 -26.69 3.79
C PRO A 215 3.81 -27.03 5.09
N ARG A 216 3.53 -25.99 5.90
CA ARG A 216 2.86 -26.11 7.22
C ARG A 216 1.88 -24.97 7.41
N TYR A 217 0.76 -25.26 8.08
CA TYR A 217 -0.13 -24.25 8.65
C TYR A 217 0.43 -23.81 10.01
N SER A 218 0.79 -22.54 10.15
CA SER A 218 1.38 -22.01 11.38
C SER A 218 0.63 -20.79 11.87
N CYS A 219 0.54 -20.61 13.18
CA CYS A 219 -0.07 -19.43 13.76
C CYS A 219 0.84 -18.22 13.53
N PHE A 220 0.42 -17.30 12.66
CA PHE A 220 1.18 -16.11 12.29
C PHE A 220 1.32 -15.14 13.47
N TYR A 221 0.31 -15.09 14.35
CA TYR A 221 0.35 -14.27 15.56
C TYR A 221 1.45 -14.72 16.50
N LYS A 222 1.56 -16.04 16.74
CA LYS A 222 2.65 -16.62 17.54
C LYS A 222 4.04 -16.29 16.99
N ILE A 223 4.20 -16.30 15.67
CA ILE A 223 5.50 -15.99 15.03
C ILE A 223 5.90 -14.54 15.28
N ARG A 224 4.93 -13.61 15.26
CA ARG A 224 5.19 -12.17 15.44
C ARG A 224 5.19 -11.70 16.90
N HIS A 225 4.48 -12.40 17.76
CA HIS A 225 4.32 -12.07 19.17
C HIS A 225 4.68 -13.30 20.04
N PRO A 226 5.99 -13.57 20.20
CA PRO A 226 6.43 -14.68 21.04
C PRO A 226 5.98 -14.46 22.49
N GLY A 227 5.32 -15.47 23.08
CA GLY A 227 4.79 -15.39 24.43
C GLY A 227 3.29 -15.09 24.55
N ASP A 228 2.68 -14.49 23.54
CA ASP A 228 1.25 -14.12 23.60
C ASP A 228 0.31 -15.26 23.13
N CYS A 229 0.85 -16.32 22.56
CA CYS A 229 0.08 -17.46 22.08
C CYS A 229 0.81 -18.77 22.33
N ASP A 230 0.25 -19.64 23.17
CA ASP A 230 0.77 -20.97 23.47
C ASP A 230 0.35 -22.03 22.45
N GLY A 231 -0.37 -21.63 21.41
CA GLY A 231 -0.77 -22.50 20.33
C GLY A 231 0.41 -23.19 19.65
N GLN A 232 0.15 -24.35 19.06
CA GLN A 232 1.17 -25.20 18.44
C GLN A 232 1.88 -24.48 17.28
N SER A 233 3.17 -24.73 17.10
CA SER A 233 4.03 -24.02 16.14
C SER A 233 3.72 -24.29 14.68
N GLY A 234 3.00 -25.36 14.37
CA GLY A 234 2.53 -25.62 13.00
C GLY A 234 2.09 -27.06 12.74
N TYR A 235 1.15 -27.19 11.82
CA TYR A 235 0.61 -28.48 11.36
C TYR A 235 1.04 -28.74 9.91
N GLY A 236 1.44 -29.98 9.61
CA GLY A 236 1.74 -30.38 8.23
C GLY A 236 0.51 -30.26 7.35
N VAL A 237 0.66 -29.64 6.17
CA VAL A 237 -0.43 -29.44 5.21
C VAL A 237 -1.08 -30.76 4.83
N SER A 238 -0.28 -31.77 4.45
CA SER A 238 -0.78 -33.09 4.05
C SER A 238 -1.66 -33.76 5.09
N LYS A 239 -1.34 -33.62 6.38
CA LYS A 239 -2.13 -34.23 7.47
C LYS A 239 -3.50 -33.56 7.60
N LEU A 240 -3.55 -32.23 7.66
CA LEU A 240 -4.81 -31.50 7.82
C LEU A 240 -5.71 -31.61 6.59
N ASP A 241 -5.13 -31.47 5.42
CA ASP A 241 -5.88 -31.58 4.16
C ASP A 241 -6.46 -32.99 3.98
N SER A 242 -5.71 -34.06 4.34
CA SER A 242 -6.20 -35.43 4.31
C SER A 242 -7.38 -35.65 5.26
N ILE A 243 -7.31 -35.13 6.48
CA ILE A 243 -8.40 -35.21 7.45
C ILE A 243 -9.65 -34.52 6.90
N CYS A 244 -9.49 -33.31 6.37
CA CYS A 244 -10.62 -32.58 5.77
C CYS A 244 -11.29 -33.36 4.63
N LEU A 245 -10.49 -33.92 3.73
CA LEU A 245 -11.00 -34.72 2.60
C LEU A 245 -11.72 -36.01 3.06
N LEU A 246 -11.22 -36.64 4.12
CA LEU A 246 -11.91 -37.83 4.69
C LEU A 246 -13.31 -37.49 5.23
N TYR A 247 -13.47 -36.34 5.88
CA TYR A 247 -14.75 -35.91 6.44
C TYR A 247 -15.71 -35.30 5.40
N THR A 248 -15.18 -34.73 4.32
CA THR A 248 -15.99 -34.08 3.26
C THR A 248 -16.29 -34.99 2.07
N SER A 249 -15.57 -36.11 1.91
CA SER A 249 -15.88 -37.11 0.92
C SER A 249 -17.19 -37.82 1.26
N PRO A 250 -18.15 -37.93 0.31
CA PRO A 250 -19.38 -38.69 0.56
C PRO A 250 -19.03 -40.12 0.90
N SER A 251 -19.62 -40.62 1.98
CA SER A 251 -19.47 -42.02 2.42
C SER A 251 -19.90 -42.96 1.28
N PRO A 252 -19.30 -44.13 1.16
CA PRO A 252 -19.79 -45.16 0.24
C PRO A 252 -21.29 -45.47 0.38
N ARG A 253 -21.86 -45.26 1.58
CA ARG A 253 -23.30 -45.40 1.84
C ARG A 253 -24.15 -44.28 1.24
N ASP A 254 -23.59 -43.08 1.05
CA ASP A 254 -24.34 -41.96 0.45
C ASP A 254 -24.41 -42.06 -1.09
N ARG A 255 -23.47 -42.81 -1.70
CA ARG A 255 -23.47 -43.07 -3.16
C ARG A 255 -24.51 -44.17 -3.56
N GLN A 256 -25.07 -44.91 -2.63
CA GLN A 256 -26.08 -45.95 -2.91
C GLN A 256 -27.52 -45.40 -2.86
N LYS A 257 -27.69 -44.10 -2.52
CA LYS A 257 -29.04 -43.50 -2.40
C LYS A 257 -29.36 -42.48 -3.51
N SER A 258 -28.52 -42.36 -4.54
CA SER A 258 -28.75 -41.49 -5.70
C SER A 258 -29.08 -42.31 -6.96
#